data_069ab9a68fcef743416ab455e90160e9
#
_entry.id   069ab9a68fcef743416ab455e90160e9
#
_cell.length_a   1.000
_cell.length_b   1.000
_cell.length_c   1.000
_cell.angle_alpha   90.00
_cell.angle_beta   90.00
_cell.angle_gamma   90.00
#
_symmetry.space_group_name_H-M   'P 1'
#
loop_
_entity.id
_entity.type
_entity.pdbx_description
1 polymer ?
#
loop_
_entity_poly.entity_id
_entity_poly.type
_entity_poly.pdbx_seq_one_letter_code
_entity_poly.pdbx_strand_id
1 'polypeptide(L)'
;MSAKYNISPKYSSIKESILDIKKNFRSSGELIKSGRNHLKVFEINGKKFVVKSFQKPTSIKSYTYGNIFPSKAKRSFDYAHLLLSKEIGTPEPVAYIELYKGLQFQESFFISEYYPFDYDLTVLFTERGDSNT
;
A
#
# COMPACT_ATOMS: atom_id res chain seq x y z
N MET A 1 -17.31 7.85 -3.20
CA MET A 1 -16.38 6.83 -2.69
C MET A 1 -15.60 7.39 -1.51
N SER A 2 -15.55 6.68 -0.41
CA SER A 2 -14.84 7.13 0.78
C SER A 2 -13.50 6.40 0.93
N ALA A 3 -12.62 6.97 1.75
CA ALA A 3 -11.30 6.38 2.00
C ALA A 3 -11.03 6.35 3.48
N LYS A 4 -10.48 5.23 3.94
CA LYS A 4 -9.87 5.11 5.26
C LYS A 4 -8.36 5.03 5.04
N TYR A 5 -7.59 5.73 5.85
CA TYR A 5 -6.15 5.77 5.66
C TYR A 5 -5.43 6.05 6.96
N ASN A 6 -4.14 5.74 6.96
CA ASN A 6 -3.23 6.14 8.02
C ASN A 6 -1.90 6.50 7.36
N ILE A 7 -1.38 7.66 7.71
CA ILE A 7 -0.11 8.16 7.18
C ILE A 7 0.86 8.31 8.36
N SER A 8 2.05 7.73 8.24
CA SER A 8 3.07 7.86 9.28
C SER A 8 3.38 9.34 9.51
N PRO A 9 3.50 9.79 10.78
CA PRO A 9 3.68 11.21 11.08
C PRO A 9 4.85 11.86 10.34
N LYS A 10 5.89 11.11 10.06
CA LYS A 10 7.06 11.58 9.30
C LYS A 10 6.69 12.13 7.93
N TYR A 11 5.57 11.69 7.36
CA TYR A 11 5.15 12.05 6.00
C TYR A 11 3.90 12.93 5.98
N SER A 12 3.53 13.50 7.11
CA SER A 12 2.32 14.33 7.19
C SER A 12 2.38 15.57 6.28
N SER A 13 3.58 16.07 6.00
CA SER A 13 3.74 17.24 5.13
C SER A 13 3.38 16.98 3.67
N ILE A 14 3.38 15.73 3.25
CA ILE A 14 3.04 15.34 1.87
C ILE A 14 1.72 14.57 1.82
N LYS A 15 0.88 14.71 2.82
CA LYS A 15 -0.40 14.00 2.92
C LYS A 15 -1.26 14.17 1.67
N GLU A 16 -1.40 15.38 1.15
CA GLU A 16 -2.25 15.63 -0.02
C GLU A 16 -1.74 14.86 -1.24
N SER A 17 -0.41 14.88 -1.45
CA SER A 17 0.19 14.16 -2.57
C SER A 17 0.00 12.65 -2.43
N ILE A 18 0.11 12.13 -1.20
CA ILE A 18 -0.12 10.71 -0.92
C ILE A 18 -1.56 10.33 -1.23
N LEU A 19 -2.52 11.13 -0.79
CA LEU A 19 -3.93 10.85 -1.03
C LEU A 19 -4.31 10.98 -2.50
N ASP A 20 -3.60 11.81 -3.26
CA ASP A 20 -3.83 11.93 -4.71
C ASP A 20 -3.40 10.69 -5.49
N ILE A 21 -2.53 9.85 -4.91
CA ILE A 21 -2.09 8.62 -5.57
C ILE A 21 -3.30 7.74 -5.94
N LYS A 22 -4.32 7.69 -5.09
CA LYS A 22 -5.51 6.87 -5.36
C LYS A 22 -6.23 7.29 -6.64
N LYS A 23 -6.15 8.58 -7.00
CA LYS A 23 -6.75 9.10 -8.22
C LYS A 23 -5.87 8.86 -9.43
N ASN A 24 -4.55 8.92 -9.25
CA ASN A 24 -3.58 8.93 -10.33
C ASN A 24 -2.91 7.60 -10.58
N PHE A 25 -3.19 6.57 -9.77
CA PHE A 25 -2.47 5.31 -9.83
C PHE A 25 -2.53 4.66 -11.21
N ARG A 26 -3.69 4.72 -11.87
CA ARG A 26 -3.87 4.06 -13.18
C ARG A 26 -3.22 4.83 -14.32
N SER A 27 -3.12 6.14 -14.20
CA SER A 27 -2.64 7.00 -15.28
C SER A 27 -1.21 7.48 -15.09
N SER A 28 -0.64 7.35 -13.92
CA SER A 28 0.68 7.89 -13.60
C SER A 28 1.53 6.83 -12.89
N GLY A 29 2.79 7.20 -12.65
CA GLY A 29 3.73 6.32 -11.97
C GLY A 29 4.41 5.34 -12.91
N GLU A 30 5.59 4.88 -12.53
CA GLU A 30 6.37 3.92 -13.30
C GLU A 30 6.04 2.51 -12.82
N LEU A 31 5.48 1.69 -13.74
CA LEU A 31 5.12 0.31 -13.43
C LEU A 31 6.36 -0.55 -13.27
N ILE A 32 6.51 -1.18 -12.10
CA ILE A 32 7.59 -2.12 -11.83
C ILE A 32 7.13 -3.55 -12.08
N LYS A 33 5.93 -3.87 -11.62
CA LYS A 33 5.41 -5.23 -11.69
C LYS A 33 3.91 -5.18 -11.94
N SER A 34 3.44 -6.00 -12.87
CA SER A 34 2.01 -6.16 -13.13
C SER A 34 1.62 -7.62 -12.89
N GLY A 35 0.32 -7.87 -12.88
CA GLY A 35 -0.24 -9.18 -12.63
C GLY A 35 -1.44 -9.02 -11.70
N ARG A 36 -1.54 -9.92 -10.72
CA ARG A 36 -2.63 -9.88 -9.74
C ARG A 36 -2.63 -8.59 -8.92
N ASN A 37 -1.45 -8.12 -8.54
CA ASN A 37 -1.27 -6.85 -7.86
C ASN A 37 -0.31 -5.99 -8.69
N HIS A 38 -0.47 -4.68 -8.63
CA HIS A 38 0.40 -3.76 -9.35
C HIS A 38 1.33 -3.03 -8.39
N LEU A 39 2.60 -2.93 -8.79
CA LEU A 39 3.60 -2.12 -8.10
C LEU A 39 4.02 -0.99 -9.01
N LYS A 40 3.94 0.23 -8.51
CA LYS A 40 4.37 1.42 -9.25
C LYS A 40 5.27 2.29 -8.38
N VAL A 41 6.15 3.04 -9.02
CA VAL A 41 6.97 4.05 -8.37
C VAL A 41 6.39 5.41 -8.67
N PHE A 42 6.18 6.20 -7.61
CA PHE A 42 5.75 7.60 -7.73
C PHE A 42 6.82 8.50 -7.13
N GLU A 43 6.99 9.67 -7.72
CA GLU A 43 7.92 10.68 -7.20
C GLU A 43 7.13 11.84 -6.61
N ILE A 44 7.44 12.19 -5.35
CA ILE A 44 6.81 13.30 -4.65
C ILE A 44 7.93 14.15 -4.06
N ASN A 45 8.00 15.41 -4.49
CA ASN A 45 9.02 16.36 -4.00
C ASN A 45 10.45 15.83 -4.12
N GLY A 46 10.74 15.15 -5.23
CA GLY A 46 12.07 14.63 -5.51
C GLY A 46 12.40 13.31 -4.83
N LYS A 47 11.47 12.76 -4.06
CA LYS A 47 11.66 11.47 -3.39
C LYS A 47 10.75 10.41 -4.02
N LYS A 48 11.29 9.21 -4.21
CA LYS A 48 10.53 8.11 -4.81
C LYS A 48 9.88 7.23 -3.76
N PHE A 49 8.68 6.78 -4.08
CA PHE A 49 7.88 5.89 -3.24
C PHE A 49 7.37 4.72 -4.06
N VAL A 50 7.31 3.55 -3.44
CA VAL A 50 6.69 2.37 -4.04
C VAL A 50 5.25 2.29 -3.56
N VAL A 51 4.32 2.14 -4.50
CA VAL A 51 2.90 1.99 -4.22
C VAL A 51 2.46 0.62 -4.72
N LYS A 52 1.96 -0.20 -3.82
CA LYS A 52 1.39 -1.49 -4.16
C LYS A 52 -0.13 -1.38 -4.10
N SER A 53 -0.78 -1.70 -5.22
CA SER A 53 -2.23 -1.74 -5.30
C SER A 53 -2.70 -3.19 -5.13
N PHE A 54 -3.59 -3.41 -4.18
CA PHE A 54 -4.24 -4.70 -3.98
C PHE A 54 -5.61 -4.66 -4.61
N GLN A 55 -5.89 -5.62 -5.48
CA GLN A 55 -7.13 -5.67 -6.22
C GLN A 55 -8.34 -5.94 -5.34
N LYS A 56 -9.50 -5.57 -5.86
CA LYS A 56 -10.78 -5.80 -5.21
C LYS A 56 -10.99 -7.31 -4.97
N PRO A 57 -11.34 -7.70 -3.74
CA PRO A 57 -11.67 -9.09 -3.45
C PRO A 57 -13.02 -9.47 -4.06
N THR A 58 -13.38 -10.76 -3.97
CA THR A 58 -14.69 -11.23 -4.43
C THR A 58 -15.81 -10.52 -3.66
N SER A 59 -17.03 -10.49 -4.22
CA SER A 59 -18.15 -9.73 -3.64
C SER A 59 -18.39 -10.03 -2.16
N ILE A 60 -18.34 -11.30 -1.75
CA ILE A 60 -18.56 -11.66 -0.35
C ILE A 60 -17.45 -11.11 0.52
N LYS A 61 -16.20 -11.27 0.10
CA LYS A 61 -15.04 -10.78 0.84
C LYS A 61 -14.99 -9.27 0.90
N SER A 62 -15.55 -8.57 -0.09
CA SER A 62 -15.49 -7.11 -0.12
C SER A 62 -16.28 -6.47 1.03
N TYR A 63 -17.26 -7.16 1.60
CA TYR A 63 -17.98 -6.67 2.76
C TYR A 63 -17.27 -6.99 4.08
N THR A 64 -16.43 -8.02 4.11
CA THR A 64 -15.73 -8.42 5.33
C THR A 64 -14.38 -7.72 5.49
N TYR A 65 -13.62 -7.58 4.39
CA TYR A 65 -12.34 -6.87 4.46
C TYR A 65 -12.56 -5.40 4.79
N GLY A 66 -11.73 -4.90 5.69
CA GLY A 66 -11.80 -3.50 6.10
C GLY A 66 -12.88 -3.21 7.13
N ASN A 67 -13.97 -3.98 7.14
CA ASN A 67 -15.04 -3.80 8.13
C ASN A 67 -14.88 -4.74 9.32
N ILE A 68 -14.50 -5.99 9.05
CA ILE A 68 -14.29 -7.01 10.09
C ILE A 68 -12.82 -7.37 10.17
N PHE A 69 -12.17 -7.55 9.01
CA PHE A 69 -10.76 -7.90 8.91
C PHE A 69 -9.97 -6.76 8.27
N PRO A 70 -8.72 -6.53 8.70
CA PRO A 70 -7.91 -5.50 8.07
C PRO A 70 -7.59 -5.86 6.62
N SER A 71 -7.49 -4.84 5.76
CA SER A 71 -7.09 -5.04 4.36
C SER A 71 -5.63 -5.52 4.26
N LYS A 72 -5.26 -6.01 3.09
CA LYS A 72 -3.86 -6.39 2.84
C LYS A 72 -2.92 -5.19 2.99
N ALA A 73 -3.34 -4.02 2.54
CA ALA A 73 -2.54 -2.80 2.67
C ALA A 73 -2.32 -2.44 4.14
N LYS A 74 -3.36 -2.48 4.96
CA LYS A 74 -3.24 -2.20 6.39
C LYS A 74 -2.33 -3.22 7.07
N ARG A 75 -2.48 -4.51 6.74
CA ARG A 75 -1.63 -5.56 7.30
C ARG A 75 -0.17 -5.35 6.92
N SER A 76 0.11 -4.97 5.66
CA SER A 76 1.45 -4.70 5.21
C SER A 76 2.07 -3.51 5.95
N PHE A 77 1.28 -2.46 6.14
CA PHE A 77 1.70 -1.27 6.88
C PHE A 77 2.04 -1.61 8.33
N ASP A 78 1.14 -2.31 9.01
CA ASP A 78 1.33 -2.68 10.41
C ASP A 78 2.52 -3.64 10.57
N TYR A 79 2.66 -4.58 9.64
CA TYR A 79 3.77 -5.53 9.68
C TYR A 79 5.13 -4.85 9.47
N ALA A 80 5.19 -3.89 8.54
CA ALA A 80 6.41 -3.13 8.32
C ALA A 80 6.82 -2.34 9.57
N HIS A 81 5.86 -1.72 10.25
CA HIS A 81 6.14 -1.03 11.51
C HIS A 81 6.60 -2.00 12.59
N LEU A 82 6.02 -3.19 12.65
CA LEU A 82 6.46 -4.22 13.59
C LEU A 82 7.90 -4.63 13.33
N LEU A 83 8.27 -4.84 12.07
CA LEU A 83 9.64 -5.21 11.70
C LEU A 83 10.63 -4.12 12.12
N LEU A 84 10.31 -2.86 11.86
CA LEU A 84 11.17 -1.75 12.26
C LEU A 84 11.31 -1.66 13.78
N SER A 85 10.24 -1.93 14.53
CA SER A 85 10.31 -1.92 16.00
C SER A 85 11.24 -3.00 16.55
N LYS A 86 11.50 -4.04 15.76
CA LYS A 86 12.41 -5.14 16.09
C LYS A 86 13.77 -4.97 15.42
N GLU A 87 14.03 -3.79 14.86
CA GLU A 87 15.30 -3.48 14.18
C GLU A 87 15.57 -4.37 12.97
N ILE A 88 14.50 -4.91 12.36
CA ILE A 88 14.62 -5.71 11.13
C ILE A 88 14.48 -4.77 9.93
N GLY A 89 15.44 -4.84 9.01
CA GLY A 89 15.45 -3.97 7.83
C GLY A 89 14.26 -4.22 6.93
N THR A 90 13.53 -3.15 6.59
CA THR A 90 12.45 -3.15 5.63
C THR A 90 12.31 -1.72 5.11
N PRO A 91 11.77 -1.52 3.89
CA PRO A 91 11.49 -0.16 3.43
C PRO A 91 10.57 0.56 4.41
N GLU A 92 10.86 1.83 4.66
CA GLU A 92 10.09 2.64 5.60
C GLU A 92 8.62 2.69 5.17
N PRO A 93 7.67 2.26 6.02
CA PRO A 93 6.26 2.35 5.68
C PRO A 93 5.79 3.79 5.74
N VAL A 94 5.08 4.23 4.72
CA VAL A 94 4.60 5.60 4.59
C VAL A 94 3.13 5.69 4.91
N ALA A 95 2.30 4.86 4.29
CA ALA A 95 0.85 4.96 4.45
C ALA A 95 0.14 3.71 3.93
N TYR A 96 -1.11 3.53 4.35
CA TYR A 96 -2.05 2.69 3.64
C TYR A 96 -3.31 3.49 3.37
N ILE A 97 -4.01 3.14 2.30
CA ILE A 97 -5.26 3.77 1.90
C ILE A 97 -6.23 2.66 1.52
N GLU A 98 -7.43 2.69 2.10
CA GLU A 98 -8.51 1.74 1.78
C GLU A 98 -9.67 2.51 1.17
N LEU A 99 -10.13 2.06 0.00
CA LEU A 99 -11.24 2.70 -0.70
C LEU A 99 -12.51 1.91 -0.54
N TYR A 100 -13.60 2.59 -0.24
CA TYR A 100 -14.93 2.01 0.00
C TYR A 100 -15.98 2.71 -0.85
N LYS A 101 -16.96 1.93 -1.29
CA LYS A 101 -18.20 2.44 -1.86
C LYS A 101 -19.32 2.02 -0.89
N GLY A 102 -19.75 2.97 -0.05
CA GLY A 102 -20.59 2.62 1.08
C GLY A 102 -19.85 1.71 2.05
N LEU A 103 -20.38 0.54 2.36
CA LEU A 103 -19.73 -0.45 3.20
C LEU A 103 -18.88 -1.44 2.40
N GLN A 104 -18.94 -1.37 1.07
CA GLN A 104 -18.23 -2.31 0.21
C GLN A 104 -16.78 -1.88 -0.01
N PHE A 105 -15.85 -2.72 0.41
CA PHE A 105 -14.42 -2.52 0.18
C PHE A 105 -14.11 -2.66 -1.31
N GLN A 106 -13.37 -1.71 -1.88
CA GLN A 106 -13.02 -1.71 -3.30
C GLN A 106 -11.58 -2.14 -3.54
N GLU A 107 -10.64 -1.38 -3.02
CA GLU A 107 -9.22 -1.68 -3.20
C GLU A 107 -8.41 -0.99 -2.11
N SER A 108 -7.15 -1.37 -1.99
CA SER A 108 -6.26 -0.74 -1.03
C SER A 108 -4.88 -0.53 -1.63
N PHE A 109 -4.17 0.44 -1.07
CA PHE A 109 -2.82 0.81 -1.46
C PHE A 109 -1.92 0.80 -0.25
N PHE A 110 -0.74 0.19 -0.39
CA PHE A 110 0.32 0.27 0.61
C PHE A 110 1.48 1.06 0.00
N ILE A 111 1.93 2.08 0.70
CA ILE A 111 2.97 2.99 0.24
C ILE A 111 4.18 2.88 1.15
N SER A 112 5.35 2.66 0.56
CA SER A 112 6.62 2.62 1.27
C SER A 112 7.67 3.43 0.52
N GLU A 113 8.79 3.74 1.19
CA GLU A 113 9.90 4.42 0.52
C GLU A 113 10.55 3.48 -0.48
N TYR A 114 11.04 4.05 -1.58
CA TYR A 114 11.71 3.32 -2.63
C TYR A 114 13.21 3.28 -2.39
N TYR A 115 13.77 2.07 -2.42
CA TYR A 115 15.20 1.85 -2.37
C TYR A 115 15.61 0.98 -3.55
N PRO A 116 16.46 1.47 -4.47
CA PRO A 116 16.78 0.73 -5.70
C PRO A 116 17.30 -0.69 -5.48
N PHE A 117 18.06 -0.89 -4.41
CA PHE A 117 18.64 -2.21 -4.11
C PHE A 117 17.67 -3.14 -3.39
N ASP A 118 16.45 -2.69 -3.10
CA ASP A 118 15.46 -3.47 -2.36
C ASP A 118 14.42 -4.14 -3.26
N TYR A 119 14.63 -4.14 -4.58
CA TYR A 119 13.67 -4.78 -5.49
C TYR A 119 13.37 -6.22 -5.09
N ASP A 120 14.44 -6.99 -4.83
CA ASP A 120 14.28 -8.40 -4.48
C ASP A 120 13.56 -8.54 -3.14
N LEU A 121 13.90 -7.70 -2.17
CA LEU A 121 13.24 -7.69 -0.87
C LEU A 121 11.77 -7.32 -0.99
N THR A 122 11.45 -6.35 -1.86
CA THR A 122 10.07 -5.96 -2.10
C THR A 122 9.28 -7.12 -2.69
N VAL A 123 9.85 -7.85 -3.64
CA VAL A 123 9.23 -9.02 -4.25
C VAL A 123 9.00 -10.11 -3.21
N LEU A 124 10.02 -10.40 -2.40
CA LEU A 124 9.92 -11.41 -1.34
C LEU A 124 8.85 -11.05 -0.32
N PHE A 125 8.81 -9.79 0.09
CA PHE A 125 7.80 -9.30 1.02
C PHE A 125 6.40 -9.48 0.43
N THR A 126 6.23 -9.17 -0.86
CA THR A 126 4.98 -9.32 -1.56
C THR A 126 4.54 -10.77 -1.62
N GLU A 127 5.45 -11.68 -1.98
CA GLU A 127 5.16 -13.11 -2.05
C GLU A 127 4.78 -13.66 -0.69
N ARG A 128 5.51 -13.27 0.34
CA ARG A 128 5.21 -13.71 1.71
C ARG A 128 3.83 -13.22 2.15
N GLY A 129 3.49 -11.98 1.83
CA GLY A 129 2.17 -11.44 2.12
C GLY A 129 1.07 -12.21 1.40
N ASP A 130 1.30 -12.57 0.15
CA ASP A 130 0.34 -13.33 -0.64
C ASP A 130 0.20 -14.77 -0.14
N SER A 131 1.29 -15.39 0.28
CA SER A 131 1.26 -16.77 0.78
C SER A 131 0.55 -16.89 2.12
N ASN A 132 0.46 -15.81 2.88
CA ASN A 132 -0.21 -15.76 4.17
C ASN A 132 -1.69 -15.45 4.05
N THR A 133 -2.17 -15.29 2.85
CA THR A 133 -3.58 -15.04 2.56
C THR A 133 -4.20 -16.24 1.87
#